data_9a311eaa09e224efd352c7eeac88c879
#
_entry.id   9a311eaa09e224efd352c7eeac88c879
#
_cell.length_a   1.000
_cell.length_b   1.000
_cell.length_c   1.000
_cell.angle_alpha   90.00
_cell.angle_beta   90.00
_cell.angle_gamma   90.00
#
_symmetry.space_group_name_H-M   'P 1'
#
loop_
_entity.id
_entity.type
_entity.pdbx_description
1 polymer ?
#
loop_
_entity_poly.entity_id
_entity_poly.type
_entity_poly.pdbx_seq_one_letter_code
_entity_poly.pdbx_strand_id
1 'polypeptide(L)'
;MRNKRIFAILSSIVLVGLIGGLAVFSQATKAVHATGTSVTFGALTYIGDSAIVSGQGTTATPSSSDTVRPETDRSPQVPNKNAAPHPLPTQPPSANGFAVTTQNGSTVKSFDGLTHADQRLAGTGIYTNTQFSLEPPDQAACVGNGYVVDGVNNALAVYSTNSGTRVSGPTAFSQFFNRSPEVIRTTRVRGDFLSDPRCHFDTESHRWFVTELEFDTDPATGVFNAALGNRARNLIAVSKTDDPTGGWALFSFDVTDDGKNGTPAHANCACFGDQPMIGFDHYGFYITTNEFSQINGAFNGNQTYAISKWKLISAANKSGSLPTVVAMNNNDALLPYGGQAYSLLPAIAPPANDDGEDTDNQTRLHGVEYFMSALDFTGTDNRMAVWALTNTASLSTDKPNVAMQLTVINSEAYAGPGNVTQKPASSSAQTPYKNLAAPTAPLEQLQSNDDRTNGNTVFSQGKLLTTLNTAIQNGTTTTVGTAWFEAKPSFKDGVLKARMVNQGYVSVNNNSVLYGTVGVNAQGQGIISFTLAGPDYYPSTGFVRINSDQGTYGKVHLTGIGAGPDDGFTGYPDATSQGAARWGDYGAVAIDDNGNAWSIAEYIPNAPRTLFANWGTRITNVTVSSDDNNNGDN
;
A
#
# COMPACT_ATOMS: atom_id res chain seq x y z
N MET A 1 -74.09 52.74 5.55
CA MET A 1 -74.18 52.96 4.10
C MET A 1 -72.83 52.65 3.48
N ARG A 2 -72.85 51.65 2.64
CA ARG A 2 -72.16 51.49 1.34
C ARG A 2 -70.64 51.70 1.21
N ASN A 3 -70.02 50.62 0.87
CA ASN A 3 -68.96 50.40 -0.15
C ASN A 3 -67.56 50.93 0.15
N LYS A 4 -66.57 50.03 0.26
CA LYS A 4 -65.76 49.62 -0.92
C LYS A 4 -64.88 48.43 -0.57
N ARG A 5 -65.19 47.35 -1.24
CA ARG A 5 -64.23 46.30 -1.60
C ARG A 5 -63.38 46.79 -2.77
N ILE A 6 -62.25 46.09 -3.00
CA ILE A 6 -61.32 46.14 -4.13
C ILE A 6 -60.05 46.95 -3.81
N PHE A 7 -59.03 46.20 -3.41
CA PHE A 7 -57.67 46.19 -3.90
C PHE A 7 -56.77 45.39 -2.96
N ALA A 8 -56.77 44.09 -3.18
CA ALA A 8 -55.80 43.22 -2.58
C ALA A 8 -55.66 41.95 -3.46
N ILE A 9 -55.23 42.13 -4.69
CA ILE A 9 -54.70 41.03 -5.54
C ILE A 9 -53.66 41.72 -6.45
N LEU A 10 -52.38 41.60 -6.08
CA LEU A 10 -51.21 41.73 -6.92
C LEU A 10 -49.94 41.99 -6.05
N SER A 11 -49.61 41.05 -5.21
CA SER A 11 -48.30 41.00 -4.57
C SER A 11 -47.99 39.58 -3.99
N SER A 12 -48.32 38.56 -4.75
CA SER A 12 -48.07 37.16 -4.29
C SER A 12 -47.57 36.27 -5.41
N ILE A 13 -46.77 36.81 -6.34
CA ILE A 13 -46.08 36.03 -7.36
C ILE A 13 -44.70 36.69 -7.59
N VAL A 14 -43.78 36.62 -6.67
CA VAL A 14 -42.32 36.69 -6.84
C VAL A 14 -41.66 36.32 -5.48
N LEU A 15 -41.96 35.21 -4.89
CA LEU A 15 -41.15 34.65 -3.81
C LEU A 15 -41.36 33.13 -3.69
N VAL A 16 -41.31 32.41 -4.82
CA VAL A 16 -41.25 30.94 -4.86
C VAL A 16 -40.22 30.53 -5.92
N GLY A 17 -39.05 31.08 -5.84
CA GLY A 17 -38.00 30.80 -6.83
C GLY A 17 -36.59 30.87 -6.28
N LEU A 18 -36.37 30.57 -4.97
CA LEU A 18 -35.00 30.54 -4.43
C LEU A 18 -34.91 29.79 -3.08
N ILE A 19 -35.67 28.71 -2.90
CA ILE A 19 -35.43 27.73 -1.85
C ILE A 19 -35.62 26.33 -2.47
N GLY A 20 -34.76 26.04 -3.43
CA GLY A 20 -34.71 24.75 -4.10
C GLY A 20 -33.25 24.37 -4.36
N GLY A 21 -32.48 24.21 -3.29
CA GLY A 21 -31.10 23.84 -3.48
C GLY A 21 -30.35 23.83 -2.17
N LEU A 22 -30.67 22.88 -1.31
CA LEU A 22 -29.79 22.30 -0.26
C LEU A 22 -30.65 21.35 0.62
N ALA A 23 -31.29 20.39 -0.01
CA ALA A 23 -31.63 19.18 0.70
C ALA A 23 -30.39 18.28 0.62
N VAL A 24 -29.44 18.52 1.51
CA VAL A 24 -28.42 17.52 1.84
C VAL A 24 -29.20 16.36 2.46
N PHE A 25 -29.46 15.33 1.66
CA PHE A 25 -29.97 14.08 2.14
C PHE A 25 -28.87 13.43 3.00
N SER A 26 -28.86 13.73 4.27
CA SER A 26 -28.21 12.92 5.28
C SER A 26 -28.96 11.58 5.30
N GLN A 27 -28.64 10.68 4.38
CA GLN A 27 -29.04 9.29 4.52
C GLN A 27 -28.24 8.69 5.67
N ALA A 28 -28.94 8.29 6.71
CA ALA A 28 -28.38 7.55 7.81
C ALA A 28 -27.74 6.27 7.27
N THR A 29 -26.40 6.22 7.28
CA THR A 29 -25.64 5.00 7.01
C THR A 29 -26.09 3.94 8.00
N LYS A 30 -26.56 2.78 7.51
CA LYS A 30 -26.79 1.63 8.37
C LYS A 30 -25.43 1.12 8.81
N ALA A 31 -25.11 1.30 10.10
CA ALA A 31 -24.02 0.54 10.68
C ALA A 31 -24.41 -0.94 10.63
N VAL A 32 -23.55 -1.73 10.04
CA VAL A 32 -23.64 -3.17 10.09
C VAL A 32 -22.70 -3.60 11.20
N HIS A 33 -23.23 -4.18 12.25
CA HIS A 33 -22.39 -4.96 13.15
C HIS A 33 -21.91 -6.17 12.35
N ALA A 34 -20.61 -6.34 12.22
CA ALA A 34 -20.00 -7.59 11.79
C ALA A 34 -20.22 -8.63 12.91
N THR A 35 -21.48 -9.05 13.08
CA THR A 35 -21.82 -10.15 13.98
C THR A 35 -21.52 -11.43 13.24
N GLY A 36 -20.32 -11.96 13.43
CA GLY A 36 -19.96 -13.24 12.86
C GLY A 36 -18.54 -13.37 12.31
N THR A 37 -17.66 -12.37 12.53
CA THR A 37 -16.25 -12.56 12.19
C THR A 37 -15.73 -13.75 13.00
N SER A 38 -15.42 -14.86 12.33
CA SER A 38 -14.82 -16.00 12.99
C SER A 38 -13.44 -15.62 13.47
N VAL A 39 -13.22 -15.69 14.76
CA VAL A 39 -11.94 -15.41 15.41
C VAL A 39 -11.26 -16.73 15.68
N THR A 40 -10.04 -16.88 15.14
CA THR A 40 -9.17 -18.03 15.44
C THR A 40 -7.89 -17.54 16.10
N PHE A 41 -7.21 -18.45 16.80
CA PHE A 41 -6.00 -18.16 17.52
C PHE A 41 -4.85 -18.97 16.93
N GLY A 42 -3.91 -18.29 16.28
CA GLY A 42 -2.72 -18.90 15.70
C GLY A 42 -1.50 -18.79 16.61
N ALA A 43 -0.49 -19.57 16.32
CA ALA A 43 0.78 -19.57 17.02
C ALA A 43 1.82 -18.77 16.22
N LEU A 44 2.47 -17.83 16.89
CA LEU A 44 3.68 -17.19 16.38
C LEU A 44 4.87 -18.11 16.64
N THR A 45 5.76 -18.23 15.67
CA THR A 45 7.00 -19.01 15.78
C THR A 45 8.20 -18.07 15.73
N TYR A 46 9.11 -18.17 16.70
CA TYR A 46 10.41 -17.52 16.61
C TYR A 46 11.32 -18.33 15.68
N ILE A 47 11.86 -17.71 14.63
CA ILE A 47 12.65 -18.38 13.59
C ILE A 47 14.14 -17.97 13.58
N GLY A 48 14.57 -17.17 14.54
CA GLY A 48 15.97 -16.83 14.75
C GLY A 48 16.24 -15.35 14.89
N ASP A 49 17.52 -15.02 14.94
CA ASP A 49 18.03 -13.66 14.91
C ASP A 49 18.70 -13.37 13.57
N SER A 50 18.73 -12.11 13.14
CA SER A 50 19.36 -11.67 11.90
C SER A 50 19.92 -10.24 12.03
N ALA A 51 20.58 -9.80 10.96
CA ALA A 51 21.04 -8.43 10.79
C ALA A 51 21.05 -8.07 9.30
N ILE A 52 20.89 -6.78 9.00
CA ILE A 52 21.10 -6.25 7.65
C ILE A 52 22.60 -6.20 7.41
N VAL A 53 23.11 -7.03 6.49
CA VAL A 53 24.53 -7.16 6.23
C VAL A 53 25.00 -6.15 5.17
N SER A 54 26.17 -5.56 5.39
CA SER A 54 26.82 -4.71 4.39
C SER A 54 27.56 -5.59 3.39
N GLY A 55 27.32 -5.35 2.12
CA GLY A 55 28.07 -5.99 1.05
C GLY A 55 27.19 -6.35 -0.14
N GLN A 56 27.57 -5.89 -1.32
CA GLN A 56 27.08 -6.48 -2.55
C GLN A 56 27.66 -7.89 -2.64
N GLY A 57 26.83 -8.88 -2.88
CA GLY A 57 27.28 -10.15 -3.43
C GLY A 57 28.09 -9.88 -4.69
N THR A 58 28.89 -10.83 -5.10
CA THR A 58 29.87 -10.70 -6.20
C THR A 58 29.34 -9.90 -7.40
N THR A 59 30.28 -9.30 -8.17
CA THR A 59 30.09 -8.64 -9.46
C THR A 59 29.56 -9.57 -10.59
N ALA A 60 28.77 -10.59 -10.24
CA ALA A 60 28.17 -11.49 -11.22
C ALA A 60 27.18 -10.70 -12.07
N THR A 61 27.52 -10.46 -13.32
CA THR A 61 26.61 -9.83 -14.28
C THR A 61 25.46 -10.79 -14.58
N PRO A 62 24.19 -10.37 -14.46
CA PRO A 62 23.07 -11.18 -14.90
C PRO A 62 23.25 -11.60 -16.37
N SER A 63 23.00 -12.86 -16.67
CA SER A 63 23.17 -13.43 -18.00
C SER A 63 21.82 -13.62 -18.70
N SER A 64 21.83 -13.78 -20.01
CA SER A 64 20.64 -14.10 -20.81
C SER A 64 19.97 -15.43 -20.43
N SER A 65 20.63 -16.25 -19.62
CA SER A 65 20.07 -17.50 -19.06
C SER A 65 19.53 -17.35 -17.64
N ASP A 66 19.46 -16.13 -17.12
CA ASP A 66 18.93 -15.89 -15.79
C ASP A 66 17.43 -16.26 -15.70
N THR A 67 17.03 -16.69 -14.52
CA THR A 67 15.63 -17.01 -14.26
C THR A 67 14.90 -15.71 -13.90
N VAL A 68 13.95 -15.33 -14.75
CA VAL A 68 13.02 -14.23 -14.48
C VAL A 68 11.79 -14.77 -13.75
N ARG A 69 11.18 -13.92 -12.93
CA ARG A 69 9.93 -14.21 -12.25
C ARG A 69 9.05 -12.96 -12.26
N PRO A 70 8.03 -12.89 -13.09
CA PRO A 70 7.03 -11.85 -12.96
C PRO A 70 6.21 -12.13 -11.72
N GLU A 71 5.94 -11.11 -10.95
CA GLU A 71 4.90 -11.16 -9.97
C GLU A 71 3.55 -11.14 -10.68
N THR A 72 2.65 -12.01 -10.28
CA THR A 72 1.34 -12.15 -10.93
C THR A 72 0.35 -11.30 -10.15
N ASP A 73 -0.14 -10.22 -10.77
CA ASP A 73 -1.28 -9.50 -10.21
C ASP A 73 -2.48 -10.43 -10.07
N ARG A 74 -3.10 -10.39 -8.90
CA ARG A 74 -4.27 -11.18 -8.55
C ARG A 74 -5.35 -10.25 -8.06
N SER A 75 -6.26 -9.93 -8.96
CA SER A 75 -7.43 -9.12 -8.64
C SER A 75 -8.67 -9.99 -8.50
N PRO A 76 -9.57 -9.68 -7.57
CA PRO A 76 -10.85 -10.37 -7.48
C PRO A 76 -11.66 -10.10 -8.75
N GLN A 77 -12.04 -11.16 -9.45
CA GLN A 77 -12.85 -11.08 -10.68
C GLN A 77 -14.35 -10.87 -10.40
N VAL A 78 -14.74 -10.64 -9.18
CA VAL A 78 -16.15 -10.60 -8.77
C VAL A 78 -16.61 -9.17 -8.55
N PRO A 79 -17.36 -8.57 -9.51
CA PRO A 79 -17.99 -7.29 -9.28
C PRO A 79 -19.00 -7.41 -8.15
N ASN A 80 -18.99 -6.44 -7.23
CA ASN A 80 -20.03 -6.29 -6.22
C ASN A 80 -21.34 -5.78 -6.87
N LYS A 81 -22.00 -6.63 -7.68
CA LYS A 81 -23.15 -6.26 -8.52
C LYS A 81 -24.47 -6.09 -7.76
N ASN A 82 -24.53 -6.50 -6.50
CA ASN A 82 -25.81 -6.69 -5.84
C ASN A 82 -26.09 -5.62 -4.79
N ALA A 83 -26.43 -4.44 -5.19
CA ALA A 83 -27.16 -3.57 -4.30
C ALA A 83 -26.48 -2.34 -3.73
N ALA A 84 -26.08 -1.46 -4.60
CA ALA A 84 -26.05 -0.07 -4.17
C ALA A 84 -27.45 0.35 -3.77
N PRO A 85 -27.66 0.94 -2.58
CA PRO A 85 -28.96 1.49 -2.21
C PRO A 85 -29.36 2.72 -3.05
N HIS A 86 -28.46 3.18 -3.91
CA HIS A 86 -28.64 4.26 -4.89
C HIS A 86 -27.87 3.90 -6.18
N PRO A 87 -28.24 4.47 -7.32
CA PRO A 87 -27.53 4.23 -8.57
C PRO A 87 -26.06 4.60 -8.45
N LEU A 88 -25.17 3.67 -8.85
CA LEU A 88 -23.75 3.96 -8.97
C LEU A 88 -23.50 4.95 -10.12
N PRO A 89 -22.43 5.74 -10.06
CA PRO A 89 -21.99 6.56 -11.18
C PRO A 89 -21.76 5.71 -12.43
N THR A 90 -22.08 6.24 -13.60
CA THR A 90 -21.91 5.54 -14.88
C THR A 90 -20.70 6.02 -15.66
N GLN A 91 -20.02 7.04 -15.16
CA GLN A 91 -18.84 7.65 -15.79
C GLN A 91 -17.74 7.86 -14.76
N PRO A 92 -16.47 7.74 -15.15
CA PRO A 92 -15.34 8.13 -14.32
C PRO A 92 -15.44 9.59 -13.87
N PRO A 93 -14.85 9.97 -12.74
CA PRO A 93 -14.77 11.35 -12.29
C PRO A 93 -13.97 12.20 -13.26
N SER A 94 -14.22 13.52 -13.24
CA SER A 94 -13.42 14.51 -13.94
C SER A 94 -12.65 15.38 -12.95
N ALA A 95 -11.39 15.68 -13.26
CA ALA A 95 -10.57 16.55 -12.45
C ALA A 95 -9.69 17.45 -13.34
N ASN A 96 -9.37 18.64 -12.83
CA ASN A 96 -8.37 19.50 -13.45
C ASN A 96 -6.97 18.95 -13.14
N GLY A 97 -6.11 18.90 -14.16
CA GLY A 97 -4.74 18.44 -13.99
C GLY A 97 -3.86 19.49 -13.29
N PHE A 98 -3.03 19.03 -12.37
CA PHE A 98 -1.98 19.84 -11.75
C PHE A 98 -0.91 20.21 -12.77
N ALA A 99 -0.32 21.40 -12.63
CA ALA A 99 0.89 21.77 -13.33
C ALA A 99 2.09 21.00 -12.77
N VAL A 100 3.03 20.61 -13.63
CA VAL A 100 4.23 19.85 -13.25
C VAL A 100 5.43 20.79 -13.17
N THR A 101 6.30 20.58 -12.18
CA THR A 101 7.58 21.27 -12.04
C THR A 101 8.71 20.28 -11.74
N THR A 102 9.90 20.58 -12.26
CA THR A 102 11.14 19.92 -11.90
C THR A 102 12.01 20.79 -10.98
N GLN A 103 11.53 22.00 -10.68
CA GLN A 103 12.21 22.93 -9.78
C GLN A 103 11.73 22.63 -8.35
N ASN A 104 12.59 22.01 -7.59
CA ASN A 104 12.38 21.69 -6.19
C ASN A 104 13.14 22.71 -5.33
N GLY A 105 12.44 23.38 -4.41
CA GLY A 105 13.06 24.31 -3.46
C GLY A 105 13.95 23.60 -2.45
N SER A 106 14.52 24.34 -1.51
CA SER A 106 15.38 23.80 -0.44
C SER A 106 14.65 22.85 0.52
N THR A 107 13.32 22.86 0.49
CA THR A 107 12.45 21.99 1.29
C THR A 107 12.34 20.55 0.76
N VAL A 108 12.92 20.26 -0.41
CA VAL A 108 12.90 18.92 -1.03
C VAL A 108 14.33 18.41 -1.22
N LYS A 109 14.59 17.22 -0.69
CA LYS A 109 15.83 16.48 -0.90
C LYS A 109 15.49 15.12 -1.48
N SER A 110 16.29 14.62 -2.43
CA SER A 110 16.06 13.29 -2.96
C SER A 110 17.35 12.62 -3.42
N PHE A 111 17.38 11.29 -3.35
CA PHE A 111 18.53 10.45 -3.78
C PHE A 111 18.01 9.08 -4.24
N ASP A 112 18.86 8.35 -4.96
CA ASP A 112 18.50 7.02 -5.46
C ASP A 112 18.51 6.00 -4.33
N GLY A 113 17.48 5.16 -4.30
CA GLY A 113 17.37 3.98 -3.47
C GLY A 113 17.88 2.73 -4.18
N LEU A 114 17.23 1.59 -3.92
CA LEU A 114 17.57 0.32 -4.56
C LEU A 114 17.18 0.32 -6.04
N THR A 115 18.02 -0.32 -6.84
CA THR A 115 17.75 -0.61 -8.25
C THR A 115 17.54 -2.10 -8.45
N HIS A 116 16.96 -2.50 -9.60
CA HIS A 116 16.89 -3.91 -9.97
C HIS A 116 18.27 -4.59 -9.95
N ALA A 117 19.32 -3.89 -10.32
CA ALA A 117 20.69 -4.43 -10.24
C ALA A 117 21.11 -4.70 -8.77
N ASP A 118 20.80 -3.78 -7.86
CA ASP A 118 21.05 -3.99 -6.41
C ASP A 118 20.28 -5.20 -5.89
N GLN A 119 18.99 -5.30 -6.20
CA GLN A 119 18.13 -6.39 -5.80
C GLN A 119 18.61 -7.74 -6.34
N ARG A 120 18.87 -7.81 -7.65
CA ARG A 120 19.29 -9.02 -8.32
C ARG A 120 20.64 -9.56 -7.79
N LEU A 121 21.53 -8.68 -7.34
CA LEU A 121 22.85 -9.01 -6.81
C LEU A 121 22.93 -9.00 -5.29
N ALA A 122 21.80 -8.79 -4.59
CA ALA A 122 21.76 -8.85 -3.13
C ALA A 122 22.16 -10.23 -2.60
N GLY A 123 22.65 -10.24 -1.36
CA GLY A 123 23.02 -11.46 -0.66
C GLY A 123 24.52 -11.76 -0.65
N THR A 124 24.96 -12.48 0.40
CA THR A 124 26.35 -12.87 0.63
C THR A 124 26.45 -14.34 1.01
N GLY A 125 27.63 -14.92 0.95
CA GLY A 125 27.86 -16.33 1.31
C GLY A 125 27.05 -17.27 0.40
N ILE A 126 26.21 -18.12 1.00
CA ILE A 126 25.35 -19.06 0.25
C ILE A 126 24.25 -18.35 -0.56
N TYR A 127 23.96 -17.10 -0.25
CA TYR A 127 22.96 -16.27 -0.95
C TYR A 127 23.56 -15.49 -2.13
N THR A 128 24.87 -15.60 -2.36
CA THR A 128 25.51 -14.91 -3.48
C THR A 128 24.97 -15.39 -4.81
N ASN A 129 24.50 -14.45 -5.65
CA ASN A 129 23.96 -14.74 -6.99
C ASN A 129 22.76 -15.71 -6.97
N THR A 130 21.89 -15.61 -5.98
CA THR A 130 20.74 -16.51 -5.81
C THR A 130 19.39 -15.84 -5.98
N GLN A 131 19.33 -14.53 -6.22
CA GLN A 131 18.06 -13.82 -6.40
C GLN A 131 17.50 -14.05 -7.80
N PHE A 132 16.16 -14.12 -7.93
CA PHE A 132 15.49 -14.02 -9.23
C PHE A 132 15.65 -12.62 -9.82
N SER A 133 15.50 -12.46 -11.14
CA SER A 133 15.14 -11.19 -11.75
C SER A 133 13.64 -11.00 -11.54
N LEU A 134 13.24 -10.04 -10.72
CA LEU A 134 11.85 -9.81 -10.31
C LEU A 134 11.37 -8.43 -10.77
N GLU A 135 10.16 -8.36 -11.28
CA GLU A 135 9.38 -7.15 -11.55
C GLU A 135 7.95 -7.40 -11.08
N PRO A 136 7.34 -6.41 -10.45
CA PRO A 136 7.80 -5.05 -10.05
C PRO A 136 8.64 -5.03 -8.75
N PRO A 137 9.09 -3.86 -8.24
CA PRO A 137 9.81 -3.77 -6.96
C PRO A 137 8.92 -3.88 -5.71
N ASP A 138 7.69 -3.37 -5.73
CA ASP A 138 6.75 -3.27 -4.60
C ASP A 138 7.42 -2.73 -3.33
N GLN A 139 7.76 -1.45 -3.38
CA GLN A 139 8.64 -0.82 -2.41
C GLN A 139 8.01 -0.60 -1.03
N ALA A 140 8.76 -0.92 0.02
CA ALA A 140 8.50 -0.56 1.41
C ALA A 140 9.36 0.64 1.84
N ALA A 141 8.82 1.50 2.69
CA ALA A 141 9.53 2.63 3.27
C ALA A 141 9.23 2.79 4.74
N CYS A 142 10.25 2.94 5.53
CA CYS A 142 10.11 3.47 6.89
C CYS A 142 11.27 4.38 7.26
N VAL A 143 11.00 5.35 8.14
CA VAL A 143 11.98 6.36 8.54
C VAL A 143 11.91 6.57 10.06
N GLY A 144 13.04 6.75 10.68
CA GLY A 144 13.16 7.06 12.10
C GLY A 144 14.61 7.10 12.55
N ASN A 145 14.88 7.72 13.67
CA ASN A 145 16.20 7.75 14.31
C ASN A 145 17.38 8.05 13.35
N GLY A 146 17.16 8.91 12.35
CA GLY A 146 18.21 9.29 11.38
C GLY A 146 18.43 8.31 10.23
N TYR A 147 17.59 7.31 10.05
CA TYR A 147 17.68 6.29 8.99
C TYR A 147 16.41 6.21 8.15
N VAL A 148 16.59 5.77 6.91
CA VAL A 148 15.53 5.28 6.02
C VAL A 148 15.84 3.84 5.68
N VAL A 149 14.84 2.96 5.80
CA VAL A 149 14.89 1.60 5.27
C VAL A 149 14.10 1.58 3.97
N ASP A 150 14.77 1.18 2.89
CA ASP A 150 14.22 0.93 1.55
C ASP A 150 14.16 -0.58 1.34
N GLY A 151 12.97 -1.12 1.21
CA GLY A 151 12.73 -2.52 0.86
C GLY A 151 12.15 -2.61 -0.54
N VAL A 152 12.54 -3.65 -1.27
CA VAL A 152 11.92 -4.05 -2.54
C VAL A 152 11.67 -5.55 -2.48
N ASN A 153 10.80 -6.11 -3.29
CA ASN A 153 10.27 -7.48 -3.20
C ASN A 153 11.23 -8.57 -2.64
N ASN A 154 12.52 -8.54 -2.91
CA ASN A 154 13.43 -9.53 -2.35
C ASN A 154 14.77 -8.98 -1.85
N ALA A 155 14.83 -7.67 -1.53
CA ALA A 155 16.01 -7.06 -0.91
C ALA A 155 15.67 -5.83 -0.09
N LEU A 156 16.52 -5.51 0.90
CA LEU A 156 16.41 -4.29 1.69
C LEU A 156 17.77 -3.62 1.89
N ALA A 157 17.73 -2.29 2.09
CA ALA A 157 18.91 -1.49 2.42
C ALA A 157 18.56 -0.35 3.39
N VAL A 158 19.57 0.15 4.10
CA VAL A 158 19.47 1.26 5.04
C VAL A 158 20.27 2.45 4.53
N TYR A 159 19.66 3.62 4.59
CA TYR A 159 20.27 4.91 4.19
C TYR A 159 20.26 5.89 5.36
N SER A 160 21.24 6.78 5.40
CA SER A 160 21.25 7.90 6.34
C SER A 160 20.33 9.02 5.83
N THR A 161 19.41 9.50 6.67
CA THR A 161 18.55 10.65 6.34
C THR A 161 19.33 11.94 6.13
N ASN A 162 20.49 12.08 6.80
CA ASN A 162 21.31 13.28 6.73
C ASN A 162 22.10 13.37 5.40
N SER A 163 22.76 12.28 5.01
CA SER A 163 23.65 12.28 3.85
C SER A 163 23.01 11.67 2.58
N GLY A 164 21.95 10.89 2.69
CA GLY A 164 21.38 10.11 1.59
C GLY A 164 22.26 8.93 1.17
N THR A 165 23.33 8.62 1.93
CA THR A 165 24.20 7.50 1.59
C THR A 165 23.71 6.19 2.17
N ARG A 166 23.85 5.10 1.41
CA ARG A 166 23.57 3.75 1.90
C ARG A 166 24.59 3.37 2.97
N VAL A 167 24.09 2.97 4.14
CA VAL A 167 24.91 2.59 5.31
C VAL A 167 24.95 1.10 5.54
N SER A 168 23.95 0.34 5.06
CA SER A 168 23.91 -1.13 5.10
C SER A 168 23.06 -1.71 3.97
N GLY A 169 23.27 -2.95 3.61
CA GLY A 169 22.60 -3.61 2.48
C GLY A 169 23.31 -3.34 1.12
N PRO A 170 22.73 -3.80 -0.05
CA PRO A 170 21.49 -4.56 -0.13
C PRO A 170 21.64 -5.99 0.44
N THR A 171 20.70 -6.37 1.27
CA THR A 171 20.60 -7.72 1.83
C THR A 171 19.41 -8.42 1.21
N ALA A 172 19.59 -9.64 0.71
CA ALA A 172 18.47 -10.43 0.22
C ALA A 172 17.50 -10.77 1.35
N PHE A 173 16.18 -10.67 1.11
CA PHE A 173 15.20 -11.03 2.14
C PHE A 173 15.27 -12.50 2.53
N SER A 174 15.59 -13.41 1.60
CA SER A 174 15.85 -14.81 1.93
C SER A 174 17.00 -14.98 2.94
N GLN A 175 18.08 -14.17 2.81
CA GLN A 175 19.18 -14.12 3.79
C GLN A 175 18.72 -13.48 5.10
N PHE A 176 18.02 -12.35 5.03
CA PHE A 176 17.56 -11.61 6.20
C PHE A 176 16.61 -12.44 7.08
N PHE A 177 15.69 -13.18 6.46
CA PHE A 177 14.72 -14.03 7.18
C PHE A 177 15.21 -15.46 7.44
N ASN A 178 16.49 -15.77 7.19
CA ASN A 178 17.05 -17.13 7.36
C ASN A 178 16.28 -18.19 6.54
N ARG A 179 15.90 -17.87 5.31
CA ARG A 179 15.19 -18.75 4.38
C ARG A 179 16.15 -19.36 3.36
N SER A 180 15.67 -20.34 2.62
CA SER A 180 16.45 -20.93 1.52
C SER A 180 16.79 -19.88 0.47
N PRO A 181 18.00 -19.96 -0.17
CA PRO A 181 18.27 -19.14 -1.34
C PRO A 181 17.19 -19.34 -2.41
N GLU A 182 16.72 -18.26 -3.06
CA GLU A 182 15.61 -18.31 -4.04
C GLU A 182 15.89 -19.26 -5.21
N VAL A 183 17.14 -19.24 -5.72
CA VAL A 183 17.57 -20.19 -6.75
C VAL A 183 19.06 -20.51 -6.62
N ILE A 184 19.40 -21.79 -6.54
CA ILE A 184 20.78 -22.27 -6.64
C ILE A 184 21.04 -22.57 -8.13
N ARG A 185 21.62 -21.60 -8.85
CA ARG A 185 21.76 -21.65 -10.32
C ARG A 185 22.54 -22.84 -10.83
N THR A 186 23.55 -23.30 -10.08
CA THR A 186 24.39 -24.44 -10.48
C THR A 186 23.61 -25.75 -10.53
N THR A 187 22.65 -25.94 -9.62
CA THR A 187 21.82 -27.15 -9.50
C THR A 187 20.39 -26.94 -9.97
N ARG A 188 19.99 -25.70 -10.25
CA ARG A 188 18.62 -25.28 -10.58
C ARG A 188 17.59 -25.60 -9.49
N VAL A 189 18.04 -25.79 -8.26
CA VAL A 189 17.17 -25.95 -7.09
C VAL A 189 16.57 -24.59 -6.74
N ARG A 190 15.25 -24.53 -6.54
CA ARG A 190 14.51 -23.35 -6.13
C ARG A 190 14.17 -23.41 -4.65
N GLY A 191 14.26 -22.29 -3.98
CA GLY A 191 13.87 -22.10 -2.59
C GLY A 191 12.51 -21.46 -2.45
N ASP A 192 12.26 -20.95 -1.25
CA ASP A 192 11.01 -20.29 -0.90
C ASP A 192 10.83 -19.00 -1.70
N PHE A 193 9.59 -18.65 -1.97
CA PHE A 193 9.24 -17.38 -2.60
C PHE A 193 8.90 -16.35 -1.52
N LEU A 194 9.53 -15.19 -1.62
CA LEU A 194 9.31 -14.04 -0.75
C LEU A 194 8.91 -12.84 -1.60
N SER A 195 7.97 -12.03 -1.11
CA SER A 195 7.44 -10.86 -1.83
C SER A 195 6.67 -9.93 -0.89
N ASP A 196 6.32 -8.74 -1.37
CA ASP A 196 5.43 -7.77 -0.73
C ASP A 196 5.93 -7.25 0.63
N PRO A 197 7.12 -6.66 0.70
CA PRO A 197 7.64 -6.12 1.94
C PRO A 197 6.81 -4.94 2.45
N ARG A 198 6.71 -4.85 3.77
CA ARG A 198 6.25 -3.65 4.47
C ARG A 198 7.19 -3.31 5.60
N CYS A 199 7.27 -2.03 5.89
CA CYS A 199 8.15 -1.52 6.92
C CYS A 199 7.49 -0.39 7.71
N HIS A 200 7.76 -0.34 9.03
CA HIS A 200 7.33 0.74 9.90
C HIS A 200 8.35 0.96 11.02
N PHE A 201 8.61 2.21 11.36
CA PHE A 201 9.30 2.59 12.60
C PHE A 201 8.25 3.07 13.60
N ASP A 202 8.03 2.30 14.65
CA ASP A 202 7.10 2.65 15.73
C ASP A 202 7.82 3.59 16.71
N THR A 203 7.44 4.86 16.69
CA THR A 203 8.06 5.92 17.49
C THR A 203 7.79 5.75 18.97
N GLU A 204 6.69 5.08 19.36
CA GLU A 204 6.37 4.83 20.77
C GLU A 204 7.32 3.80 21.40
N SER A 205 7.62 2.73 20.68
CA SER A 205 8.51 1.68 21.18
C SER A 205 9.97 1.86 20.76
N HIS A 206 10.26 2.78 19.84
CA HIS A 206 11.56 2.92 19.17
C HIS A 206 12.04 1.61 18.57
N ARG A 207 11.15 0.93 17.78
CA ARG A 207 11.46 -0.32 17.09
C ARG A 207 11.03 -0.25 15.63
N TRP A 208 11.83 -0.91 14.82
CA TRP A 208 11.55 -1.14 13.41
C TRP A 208 10.84 -2.47 13.26
N PHE A 209 9.83 -2.50 12.40
CA PHE A 209 9.10 -3.69 12.00
C PHE A 209 9.22 -3.84 10.49
N VAL A 210 9.53 -5.05 10.04
CA VAL A 210 9.53 -5.43 8.62
C VAL A 210 8.71 -6.69 8.47
N THR A 211 7.84 -6.73 7.47
CA THR A 211 7.06 -7.92 7.12
C THR A 211 7.32 -8.34 5.70
N GLU A 212 7.07 -9.61 5.42
CA GLU A 212 7.24 -10.23 4.11
C GLU A 212 6.23 -11.37 3.96
N LEU A 213 5.68 -11.54 2.77
CA LEU A 213 4.97 -12.75 2.37
C LEU A 213 5.99 -13.86 2.08
N GLU A 214 5.71 -15.07 2.51
CA GLU A 214 6.48 -16.26 2.15
C GLU A 214 5.55 -17.41 1.78
N PHE A 215 5.93 -18.18 0.77
CA PHE A 215 5.43 -19.55 0.63
C PHE A 215 6.53 -20.51 0.18
N ASP A 216 6.47 -21.72 0.76
CA ASP A 216 7.34 -22.82 0.38
C ASP A 216 7.09 -23.19 -1.10
N THR A 217 8.13 -23.60 -1.80
CA THR A 217 8.02 -24.07 -3.18
C THR A 217 8.59 -25.48 -3.33
N ASP A 218 8.12 -26.19 -4.34
CA ASP A 218 8.76 -27.42 -4.82
C ASP A 218 10.17 -27.08 -5.34
N PRO A 219 11.24 -27.67 -4.79
CA PRO A 219 12.61 -27.32 -5.18
C PRO A 219 12.94 -27.55 -6.67
N ALA A 220 12.21 -28.43 -7.35
CA ALA A 220 12.44 -28.72 -8.77
C ALA A 220 11.68 -27.75 -9.69
N THR A 221 10.47 -27.34 -9.31
CA THR A 221 9.58 -26.53 -10.17
C THR A 221 9.52 -25.06 -9.75
N GLY A 222 9.76 -24.75 -8.46
CA GLY A 222 9.59 -23.42 -7.89
C GLY A 222 8.13 -23.02 -7.72
N VAL A 223 7.20 -23.98 -7.74
CA VAL A 223 5.77 -23.73 -7.59
C VAL A 223 5.30 -24.28 -6.24
N PHE A 224 4.34 -23.65 -5.63
CA PHE A 224 3.70 -24.15 -4.41
C PHE A 224 3.06 -25.53 -4.69
N ASN A 225 3.29 -26.47 -3.79
CA ASN A 225 2.75 -27.83 -3.91
C ASN A 225 2.23 -28.32 -2.55
N ALA A 226 0.92 -28.21 -2.32
CA ALA A 226 0.28 -28.65 -1.09
C ALA A 226 0.47 -30.16 -0.79
N ALA A 227 0.67 -30.99 -1.83
CA ALA A 227 0.90 -32.42 -1.66
C ALA A 227 2.28 -32.73 -1.05
N LEU A 228 3.24 -31.83 -1.19
CA LEU A 228 4.55 -31.90 -0.51
C LEU A 228 4.52 -31.28 0.90
N GLY A 229 3.37 -30.78 1.34
CA GLY A 229 3.23 -30.12 2.63
C GLY A 229 3.72 -28.68 2.67
N ASN A 230 3.85 -28.04 1.50
CA ASN A 230 4.23 -26.63 1.41
C ASN A 230 3.23 -25.74 2.16
N ARG A 231 3.74 -24.69 2.79
CA ARG A 231 3.00 -23.74 3.61
C ARG A 231 3.19 -22.32 3.10
N ALA A 232 2.20 -21.47 3.35
CA ALA A 232 2.31 -20.02 3.21
C ALA A 232 2.39 -19.37 4.61
N ARG A 233 3.17 -18.30 4.73
CA ARG A 233 3.41 -17.62 6.01
C ARG A 233 3.50 -16.12 5.81
N ASN A 234 3.17 -15.38 6.86
CA ASN A 234 3.68 -14.02 7.03
C ASN A 234 4.93 -14.06 7.91
N LEU A 235 6.00 -13.43 7.44
CA LEU A 235 7.24 -13.22 8.15
C LEU A 235 7.21 -11.86 8.84
N ILE A 236 7.78 -11.77 10.03
CA ILE A 236 7.89 -10.55 10.82
C ILE A 236 9.30 -10.44 11.34
N ALA A 237 9.94 -9.30 11.13
CA ALA A 237 11.19 -8.94 11.79
C ALA A 237 10.98 -7.73 12.70
N VAL A 238 11.48 -7.80 13.93
CA VAL A 238 11.45 -6.72 14.91
C VAL A 238 12.86 -6.37 15.32
N SER A 239 13.25 -5.11 15.19
CA SER A 239 14.59 -4.68 15.61
C SER A 239 14.77 -4.78 17.12
N LYS A 240 15.98 -5.10 17.56
CA LYS A 240 16.31 -5.19 19.00
C LYS A 240 16.59 -3.83 19.61
N THR A 241 16.92 -2.84 18.78
CA THR A 241 17.21 -1.46 19.17
C THR A 241 16.52 -0.49 18.18
N ASP A 242 16.68 0.78 18.39
CA ASP A 242 16.28 1.87 17.50
C ASP A 242 17.22 2.06 16.28
N ASP A 243 18.34 1.33 16.23
CA ASP A 243 19.27 1.30 15.09
C ASP A 243 18.93 0.12 14.16
N PRO A 244 18.45 0.38 12.92
CA PRO A 244 18.07 -0.68 11.98
C PRO A 244 19.27 -1.48 11.44
N THR A 245 20.51 -0.97 11.59
CA THR A 245 21.72 -1.71 11.22
C THR A 245 22.14 -2.73 12.27
N GLY A 246 21.48 -2.73 13.43
CA GLY A 246 21.70 -3.66 14.53
C GLY A 246 21.05 -5.03 14.32
N GLY A 247 20.83 -5.72 15.44
CA GLY A 247 20.22 -7.05 15.43
C GLY A 247 18.70 -7.02 15.32
N TRP A 248 18.14 -8.04 14.68
CA TRP A 248 16.70 -8.25 14.49
C TRP A 248 16.30 -9.61 15.05
N ALA A 249 15.09 -9.71 15.59
CA ALA A 249 14.45 -10.97 15.94
C ALA A 249 13.39 -11.28 14.88
N LEU A 250 13.36 -12.54 14.44
CA LEU A 250 12.55 -13.00 13.33
C LEU A 250 11.44 -13.93 13.81
N PHE A 251 10.25 -13.74 13.27
CA PHE A 251 9.06 -14.52 13.57
C PHE A 251 8.32 -14.90 12.31
N SER A 252 7.49 -15.93 12.39
CA SER A 252 6.55 -16.31 11.33
C SER A 252 5.27 -16.88 11.91
N PHE A 253 4.18 -16.80 11.15
CA PHE A 253 2.96 -17.53 11.40
C PHE A 253 2.35 -18.03 10.10
N ASP A 254 1.67 -19.19 10.20
CA ASP A 254 1.10 -19.91 9.08
C ASP A 254 -0.22 -19.27 8.65
N VAL A 255 -0.40 -19.04 7.34
CA VAL A 255 -1.59 -18.47 6.70
C VAL A 255 -2.11 -19.36 5.57
N THR A 256 -1.79 -20.64 5.60
CA THR A 256 -2.22 -21.59 4.56
C THR A 256 -3.70 -21.94 4.65
N ASP A 257 -4.30 -21.80 5.80
CA ASP A 257 -5.72 -21.91 6.12
C ASP A 257 -6.43 -23.17 5.56
N ASP A 258 -5.66 -24.29 5.53
CA ASP A 258 -6.10 -25.61 5.08
C ASP A 258 -6.55 -26.55 6.22
N GLY A 259 -6.74 -26.02 7.43
CA GLY A 259 -7.13 -26.76 8.63
C GLY A 259 -6.02 -27.59 9.27
N LYS A 260 -4.76 -27.44 8.81
CA LYS A 260 -3.61 -28.12 9.39
C LYS A 260 -2.77 -27.15 10.22
N ASN A 261 -1.89 -27.68 11.06
CA ASN A 261 -0.96 -26.90 11.91
C ASN A 261 -1.63 -25.80 12.76
N GLY A 262 -2.92 -25.95 13.08
CA GLY A 262 -3.66 -24.98 13.89
C GLY A 262 -4.24 -23.81 13.09
N THR A 263 -4.13 -23.80 11.76
CA THR A 263 -4.82 -22.81 10.90
C THR A 263 -6.31 -23.16 10.76
N PRO A 264 -7.20 -22.19 10.48
CA PRO A 264 -8.57 -22.47 10.11
C PRO A 264 -8.65 -23.26 8.81
N ALA A 265 -9.78 -23.89 8.55
CA ALA A 265 -10.06 -24.58 7.30
C ALA A 265 -10.97 -23.71 6.43
N HIS A 266 -10.38 -22.90 5.57
CA HIS A 266 -11.16 -22.11 4.60
C HIS A 266 -11.47 -22.92 3.35
N ALA A 267 -12.59 -22.62 2.71
CA ALA A 267 -12.96 -23.27 1.45
C ALA A 267 -11.90 -22.96 0.38
N ASN A 268 -11.56 -23.94 -0.45
CA ASN A 268 -10.58 -23.83 -1.53
C ASN A 268 -9.11 -23.58 -1.11
N CYS A 269 -8.78 -23.61 0.16
CA CYS A 269 -7.37 -23.55 0.62
C CYS A 269 -6.74 -24.96 0.63
N ALA A 270 -5.47 -25.13 0.38
CA ALA A 270 -4.29 -24.29 0.73
C ALA A 270 -4.27 -22.91 0.06
N CYS A 271 -4.05 -21.89 0.85
CA CYS A 271 -4.06 -20.50 0.43
C CYS A 271 -2.75 -19.79 0.78
N PHE A 272 -2.60 -18.55 0.32
CA PHE A 272 -1.57 -17.62 0.79
C PHE A 272 -2.20 -16.24 0.98
N GLY A 273 -1.60 -15.43 1.84
CA GLY A 273 -2.02 -14.06 2.10
C GLY A 273 -1.17 -13.09 1.28
N ASP A 274 -1.76 -12.56 0.21
CA ASP A 274 -1.16 -11.59 -0.70
C ASP A 274 -1.18 -10.18 -0.11
N GLN A 275 -0.21 -9.35 -0.47
CA GLN A 275 -0.12 -7.95 -0.08
C GLN A 275 -0.31 -7.72 1.45
N PRO A 276 0.61 -8.16 2.32
CA PRO A 276 0.48 -8.01 3.76
C PRO A 276 0.62 -6.53 4.18
N MET A 277 -0.51 -5.82 4.30
CA MET A 277 -0.56 -4.44 4.76
C MET A 277 -0.47 -4.36 6.27
N ILE A 278 0.29 -3.39 6.81
CA ILE A 278 0.54 -3.27 8.24
C ILE A 278 -0.01 -1.99 8.85
N GLY A 279 -0.42 -2.05 10.11
CA GLY A 279 -0.88 -0.92 10.92
C GLY A 279 -0.55 -1.10 12.40
N PHE A 280 -0.71 -0.02 13.16
CA PHE A 280 -0.31 0.02 14.56
C PHE A 280 -1.24 0.93 15.36
N ASP A 281 -1.64 0.44 16.52
CA ASP A 281 -2.12 1.29 17.61
C ASP A 281 -1.19 1.16 18.85
N HIS A 282 -1.57 1.74 19.96
CA HIS A 282 -0.83 1.60 21.21
C HIS A 282 -0.64 0.14 21.65
N TYR A 283 -1.61 -0.72 21.43
CA TYR A 283 -1.64 -2.09 21.97
C TYR A 283 -1.20 -3.16 20.97
N GLY A 284 -1.49 -2.94 19.68
CA GLY A 284 -1.41 -3.96 18.65
C GLY A 284 -0.50 -3.62 17.48
N PHE A 285 -0.04 -4.66 16.86
CA PHE A 285 0.53 -4.71 15.52
C PHE A 285 -0.44 -5.53 14.66
N TYR A 286 -0.84 -4.98 13.52
CA TYR A 286 -1.88 -5.52 12.65
C TYR A 286 -1.31 -5.83 11.28
N ILE A 287 -1.73 -6.95 10.71
CA ILE A 287 -1.46 -7.32 9.32
C ILE A 287 -2.79 -7.65 8.67
N THR A 288 -3.05 -7.14 7.47
CA THR A 288 -4.17 -7.61 6.64
C THR A 288 -3.63 -8.17 5.35
N THR A 289 -4.26 -9.23 4.84
CA THR A 289 -3.87 -9.87 3.59
C THR A 289 -5.09 -10.17 2.73
N ASN A 290 -4.89 -10.22 1.42
CA ASN A 290 -5.85 -10.76 0.48
C ASN A 290 -5.57 -12.26 0.31
N GLU A 291 -6.51 -13.09 0.69
CA GLU A 291 -6.34 -14.54 0.62
C GLU A 291 -6.63 -15.07 -0.78
N PHE A 292 -5.68 -15.79 -1.35
CA PHE A 292 -5.83 -16.47 -2.64
C PHE A 292 -5.53 -17.97 -2.53
N SER A 293 -6.33 -18.75 -3.24
CA SER A 293 -6.13 -20.20 -3.35
C SER A 293 -4.89 -20.54 -4.14
N GLN A 294 -4.00 -21.34 -3.58
CA GLN A 294 -2.87 -21.93 -4.29
C GLN A 294 -3.29 -23.10 -5.19
N ILE A 295 -4.54 -23.57 -5.04
CA ILE A 295 -5.07 -24.70 -5.82
C ILE A 295 -5.60 -24.24 -7.18
N ASN A 296 -6.31 -23.11 -7.21
CA ASN A 296 -7.01 -22.63 -8.42
C ASN A 296 -6.85 -21.13 -8.70
N GLY A 297 -6.06 -20.41 -7.88
CA GLY A 297 -5.83 -18.97 -8.03
C GLY A 297 -7.00 -18.08 -7.64
N ALA A 298 -8.12 -18.65 -7.15
CA ALA A 298 -9.31 -17.86 -6.82
C ALA A 298 -9.09 -17.02 -5.58
N PHE A 299 -9.63 -15.79 -5.61
CA PHE A 299 -9.73 -14.93 -4.44
C PHE A 299 -10.66 -15.58 -3.40
N ASN A 300 -10.23 -15.59 -2.17
CA ASN A 300 -10.92 -16.23 -1.05
C ASN A 300 -11.23 -15.26 0.10
N GLY A 301 -11.04 -13.96 -0.12
CA GLY A 301 -11.36 -12.87 0.79
C GLY A 301 -10.18 -12.24 1.50
N ASN A 302 -10.46 -11.41 2.49
CA ASN A 302 -9.45 -10.68 3.24
C ASN A 302 -9.36 -11.23 4.67
N GLN A 303 -8.13 -11.33 5.19
CA GLN A 303 -7.83 -11.74 6.56
C GLN A 303 -7.22 -10.58 7.33
N THR A 304 -7.55 -10.46 8.60
CA THR A 304 -6.88 -9.55 9.55
C THR A 304 -6.20 -10.36 10.65
N TYR A 305 -4.95 -10.06 10.91
CA TYR A 305 -4.16 -10.64 11.99
C TYR A 305 -3.80 -9.55 12.99
N ALA A 306 -4.11 -9.78 14.27
CA ALA A 306 -3.80 -8.85 15.36
C ALA A 306 -2.86 -9.52 16.37
N ILE A 307 -1.78 -8.83 16.71
CA ILE A 307 -0.71 -9.34 17.57
C ILE A 307 -0.40 -8.28 18.64
N SER A 308 -0.24 -8.67 19.91
CA SER A 308 0.19 -7.72 20.94
C SER A 308 1.57 -7.14 20.59
N LYS A 309 1.64 -5.83 20.32
CA LYS A 309 2.88 -5.11 20.00
C LYS A 309 3.94 -5.30 21.10
N TRP A 310 3.56 -5.06 22.35
CA TRP A 310 4.49 -5.12 23.49
C TRP A 310 4.96 -6.54 23.84
N LYS A 311 4.09 -7.54 23.71
CA LYS A 311 4.52 -8.95 23.86
C LYS A 311 5.48 -9.36 22.74
N LEU A 312 5.23 -8.91 21.50
CA LEU A 312 6.11 -9.18 20.36
C LEU A 312 7.50 -8.55 20.56
N ILE A 313 7.56 -7.29 21.01
CA ILE A 313 8.83 -6.61 21.35
C ILE A 313 9.54 -7.31 22.51
N SER A 314 8.81 -7.72 23.54
CA SER A 314 9.38 -8.47 24.66
C SER A 314 9.96 -9.81 24.19
N ALA A 315 9.27 -10.52 23.32
CA ALA A 315 9.77 -11.77 22.72
C ALA A 315 11.01 -11.53 21.85
N ALA A 316 11.07 -10.42 21.10
CA ALA A 316 12.24 -10.02 20.32
C ALA A 316 13.49 -9.82 21.21
N ASN A 317 13.30 -9.33 22.42
CA ASN A 317 14.35 -9.17 23.42
C ASN A 317 14.56 -10.43 24.30
N LYS A 318 13.92 -11.55 23.97
CA LYS A 318 13.97 -12.83 24.74
C LYS A 318 13.55 -12.67 26.22
N SER A 319 12.67 -11.70 26.50
CA SER A 319 12.23 -11.36 27.85
C SER A 319 10.77 -11.73 28.15
N GLY A 320 10.06 -12.38 27.20
CA GLY A 320 8.66 -12.75 27.35
C GLY A 320 8.26 -13.99 26.55
N SER A 321 7.04 -14.45 26.77
CA SER A 321 6.42 -15.49 25.95
C SER A 321 6.01 -14.93 24.58
N LEU A 322 5.94 -15.80 23.57
CA LEU A 322 5.41 -15.44 22.26
C LEU A 322 3.94 -14.98 22.39
N PRO A 323 3.54 -13.89 21.72
CA PRO A 323 2.15 -13.49 21.67
C PRO A 323 1.31 -14.46 20.82
N THR A 324 0.02 -14.52 21.11
CA THR A 324 -0.96 -15.18 20.25
C THR A 324 -1.23 -14.32 19.04
N VAL A 325 -1.35 -14.93 17.86
CA VAL A 325 -1.88 -14.30 16.65
C VAL A 325 -3.41 -14.44 16.67
N VAL A 326 -4.12 -13.36 16.69
CA VAL A 326 -5.59 -13.35 16.57
C VAL A 326 -5.93 -13.16 15.10
N ALA A 327 -6.46 -14.19 14.46
CA ALA A 327 -6.84 -14.16 13.05
C ALA A 327 -8.36 -13.98 12.90
N MET A 328 -8.76 -13.10 12.02
CA MET A 328 -10.16 -12.77 11.71
C MET A 328 -10.40 -12.89 10.21
N ASN A 329 -11.40 -13.67 9.85
CA ASN A 329 -11.86 -13.78 8.48
C ASN A 329 -12.87 -12.64 8.18
N ASN A 330 -12.46 -11.64 7.44
CA ASN A 330 -13.29 -10.48 7.11
C ASN A 330 -14.39 -10.78 6.07
N ASN A 331 -14.38 -11.97 5.45
CA ASN A 331 -15.45 -12.41 4.56
C ASN A 331 -16.78 -12.65 5.29
N ASP A 332 -16.71 -13.02 6.57
CA ASP A 332 -17.89 -13.21 7.40
C ASP A 332 -18.60 -11.88 7.68
N ALA A 333 -17.87 -10.76 7.60
CA ALA A 333 -18.44 -9.43 7.53
C ALA A 333 -18.87 -9.18 6.08
N LEU A 334 -20.02 -9.74 5.69
CA LEU A 334 -20.63 -9.38 4.41
C LEU A 334 -20.74 -7.87 4.34
N LEU A 335 -20.05 -7.27 3.36
CA LEU A 335 -20.28 -5.88 3.03
C LEU A 335 -21.78 -5.69 2.86
N PRO A 336 -22.39 -4.59 3.36
CA PRO A 336 -23.83 -4.41 3.45
C PRO A 336 -24.59 -4.65 2.14
N TYR A 337 -23.88 -4.81 1.06
CA TYR A 337 -24.41 -4.87 -0.30
C TYR A 337 -23.98 -6.15 -1.05
N GLY A 338 -23.49 -7.16 -0.34
CA GLY A 338 -22.93 -8.38 -0.94
C GLY A 338 -21.59 -8.10 -1.57
N GLY A 339 -20.59 -8.85 -1.29
CA GLY A 339 -19.24 -8.68 -1.74
C GLY A 339 -18.28 -9.18 -0.67
N GLN A 340 -17.04 -9.30 -1.04
CA GLN A 340 -15.98 -9.72 -0.13
C GLN A 340 -15.10 -8.52 0.21
N ALA A 341 -14.60 -8.47 1.44
CA ALA A 341 -13.60 -7.50 1.82
C ALA A 341 -12.32 -7.72 1.01
N TYR A 342 -11.68 -6.63 0.57
CA TYR A 342 -10.48 -6.66 -0.23
C TYR A 342 -9.60 -5.45 0.08
N SER A 343 -8.29 -5.66 0.17
CA SER A 343 -7.30 -4.60 0.45
C SER A 343 -7.72 -3.66 1.57
N LEU A 344 -8.05 -4.23 2.75
CA LEU A 344 -8.20 -3.43 3.95
C LEU A 344 -6.83 -2.87 4.32
N LEU A 345 -6.73 -1.54 4.38
CA LEU A 345 -5.52 -0.89 4.83
C LEU A 345 -5.63 -0.51 6.31
N PRO A 346 -4.89 -1.16 7.21
CA PRO A 346 -4.83 -0.77 8.61
C PRO A 346 -4.15 0.60 8.75
N ALA A 347 -4.55 1.37 9.74
CA ALA A 347 -4.08 2.73 9.90
C ALA A 347 -2.69 2.79 10.54
N ILE A 348 -1.92 3.81 10.16
CA ILE A 348 -0.67 4.20 10.79
C ILE A 348 -0.85 5.63 11.31
N ALA A 349 -0.60 5.86 12.60
CA ALA A 349 -0.55 7.20 13.14
C ALA A 349 0.84 7.81 12.91
N PRO A 350 0.94 9.11 12.54
CA PRO A 350 2.24 9.79 12.48
C PRO A 350 2.83 9.93 13.89
N PRO A 351 4.14 10.19 14.04
CA PRO A 351 4.74 10.51 15.31
C PRO A 351 3.96 11.62 15.99
N ALA A 352 3.46 11.37 17.20
CA ALA A 352 2.63 12.31 17.92
C ALA A 352 3.50 13.43 18.51
N ASN A 353 3.20 14.68 18.14
CA ASN A 353 3.37 15.78 19.09
C ASN A 353 2.08 15.81 19.93
N ASP A 354 2.06 15.08 20.98
CA ASP A 354 1.22 15.02 22.19
C ASP A 354 -0.32 15.26 22.13
N ASP A 355 -0.92 15.72 21.03
CA ASP A 355 -2.28 16.27 21.01
C ASP A 355 -3.27 15.62 20.02
N GLY A 356 -2.96 14.50 19.38
CA GLY A 356 -3.72 14.03 18.19
C GLY A 356 -4.46 12.71 18.30
N GLU A 357 -4.30 11.92 19.33
CA GLU A 357 -5.06 10.68 19.50
C GLU A 357 -6.49 10.99 19.94
N ASP A 358 -7.45 10.27 19.37
CA ASP A 358 -8.84 10.22 19.84
C ASP A 358 -8.88 9.49 21.20
N THR A 359 -8.32 10.16 22.23
CA THR A 359 -8.17 9.62 23.58
C THR A 359 -9.49 9.18 24.19
N ASP A 360 -10.61 9.82 23.80
CA ASP A 360 -11.94 9.49 24.30
C ASP A 360 -12.42 8.12 23.80
N ASN A 361 -12.24 7.82 22.51
CA ASN A 361 -12.62 6.51 21.95
C ASN A 361 -11.60 5.44 22.36
N GLN A 362 -10.30 5.73 22.36
CA GLN A 362 -9.25 4.83 22.84
C GLN A 362 -9.52 4.39 24.28
N THR A 363 -9.79 5.31 25.20
CA THR A 363 -10.08 4.99 26.58
C THR A 363 -11.40 4.26 26.77
N ARG A 364 -12.48 4.73 26.13
CA ARG A 364 -13.82 4.18 26.29
C ARG A 364 -13.99 2.80 25.67
N LEU A 365 -13.26 2.51 24.58
CA LEU A 365 -13.35 1.26 23.83
C LEU A 365 -12.18 0.32 24.14
N HIS A 366 -11.34 0.67 25.10
CA HIS A 366 -10.15 -0.10 25.46
C HIS A 366 -9.20 -0.38 24.27
N GLY A 367 -8.93 0.66 23.51
CA GLY A 367 -8.12 0.62 22.29
C GLY A 367 -8.95 0.36 21.03
N VAL A 368 -8.57 1.03 19.96
CA VAL A 368 -9.20 0.91 18.63
C VAL A 368 -8.15 1.01 17.55
N GLU A 369 -8.15 0.06 16.65
CA GLU A 369 -7.46 0.15 15.35
C GLU A 369 -8.49 0.40 14.26
N TYR A 370 -8.15 1.30 13.32
CA TYR A 370 -9.02 1.65 12.20
C TYR A 370 -8.46 1.14 10.87
N PHE A 371 -9.39 0.93 9.90
CA PHE A 371 -9.01 0.52 8.54
C PHE A 371 -9.91 1.23 7.53
N MET A 372 -9.43 1.35 6.29
CA MET A 372 -10.25 1.76 5.15
C MET A 372 -10.09 0.80 3.97
N SER A 373 -11.16 0.67 3.17
CA SER A 373 -11.11 -0.06 1.89
C SER A 373 -12.09 0.52 0.88
N ALA A 374 -11.79 0.31 -0.41
CA ALA A 374 -12.75 0.44 -1.50
C ALA A 374 -13.79 -0.69 -1.45
N LEU A 375 -14.76 -0.67 -2.35
CA LEU A 375 -15.86 -1.65 -2.37
C LEU A 375 -16.01 -2.39 -3.70
N ASP A 376 -15.88 -1.73 -4.83
CA ASP A 376 -15.97 -2.34 -6.17
C ASP A 376 -14.68 -2.03 -6.95
N PHE A 377 -14.05 -3.05 -7.50
CA PHE A 377 -12.74 -2.96 -8.16
C PHE A 377 -12.83 -3.07 -9.68
N THR A 378 -14.03 -3.21 -10.23
CA THR A 378 -14.23 -3.53 -11.65
C THR A 378 -15.13 -2.54 -12.38
N GLY A 379 -15.70 -1.59 -11.66
CA GLY A 379 -16.68 -0.65 -12.19
C GLY A 379 -16.44 0.77 -11.73
N THR A 380 -17.51 1.50 -11.54
CA THR A 380 -17.51 2.83 -10.95
C THR A 380 -18.26 2.77 -9.63
N ASP A 381 -17.65 3.28 -8.58
CA ASP A 381 -18.26 3.35 -7.25
C ASP A 381 -18.16 4.78 -6.67
N ASN A 382 -18.88 5.07 -5.63
CA ASN A 382 -18.86 6.33 -4.88
C ASN A 382 -19.07 6.06 -3.37
N ARG A 383 -18.47 4.97 -2.88
CA ARG A 383 -18.57 4.55 -1.49
C ARG A 383 -17.22 4.10 -0.97
N MET A 384 -16.96 4.33 0.29
CA MET A 384 -15.80 3.80 1.01
C MET A 384 -16.26 3.03 2.24
N ALA A 385 -15.56 1.97 2.59
CA ALA A 385 -15.74 1.25 3.84
C ALA A 385 -14.77 1.75 4.90
N VAL A 386 -15.28 2.02 6.09
CA VAL A 386 -14.50 2.32 7.29
C VAL A 386 -14.70 1.19 8.28
N TRP A 387 -13.61 0.64 8.79
CA TRP A 387 -13.59 -0.48 9.71
C TRP A 387 -12.93 -0.07 11.02
N ALA A 388 -13.30 -0.73 12.10
CA ALA A 388 -12.69 -0.54 13.41
C ALA A 388 -12.61 -1.85 14.17
N LEU A 389 -11.41 -2.19 14.64
CA LEU A 389 -11.15 -3.27 15.57
C LEU A 389 -11.10 -2.69 16.97
N THR A 390 -12.05 -3.04 17.83
CA THR A 390 -12.20 -2.51 19.19
C THR A 390 -11.62 -3.47 20.23
N ASN A 391 -11.37 -2.95 21.44
CA ASN A 391 -10.83 -3.69 22.59
C ASN A 391 -9.42 -4.26 22.31
N THR A 392 -8.58 -3.50 21.59
CA THR A 392 -7.23 -3.91 21.21
C THR A 392 -6.31 -4.08 22.42
N ALA A 393 -6.58 -3.39 23.55
CA ALA A 393 -5.88 -3.63 24.83
C ALA A 393 -5.95 -5.09 25.29
N SER A 394 -7.01 -5.83 24.92
CA SER A 394 -7.15 -7.25 25.26
C SER A 394 -6.08 -8.14 24.62
N LEU A 395 -5.40 -7.69 23.54
CA LEU A 395 -4.29 -8.41 22.90
C LEU A 395 -3.15 -8.71 23.89
N SER A 396 -2.99 -7.87 24.92
CA SER A 396 -1.99 -8.07 25.97
C SER A 396 -2.37 -9.15 26.99
N THR A 397 -3.59 -9.69 26.93
CA THR A 397 -4.05 -10.76 27.84
C THR A 397 -3.77 -12.14 27.27
N ASP A 398 -4.05 -13.19 28.07
CA ASP A 398 -3.94 -14.57 27.61
C ASP A 398 -5.16 -15.03 26.77
N LYS A 399 -6.23 -14.25 26.79
CA LYS A 399 -7.46 -14.49 26.03
C LYS A 399 -7.91 -13.19 25.37
N PRO A 400 -7.29 -12.83 24.26
CA PRO A 400 -7.71 -11.64 23.49
C PRO A 400 -9.19 -11.73 23.11
N ASN A 401 -9.88 -10.58 23.17
CA ASN A 401 -11.30 -10.48 22.84
C ASN A 401 -11.55 -9.18 22.06
N VAL A 402 -11.04 -9.13 20.85
CA VAL A 402 -11.23 -8.02 19.92
C VAL A 402 -12.50 -8.21 19.09
N ALA A 403 -13.06 -7.11 18.58
CA ALA A 403 -14.27 -7.17 17.75
C ALA A 403 -14.15 -6.20 16.56
N MET A 404 -14.36 -6.71 15.35
CA MET A 404 -14.39 -5.93 14.12
C MET A 404 -15.77 -5.32 13.87
N GLN A 405 -15.81 -4.04 13.52
CA GLN A 405 -17.00 -3.33 13.08
C GLN A 405 -16.78 -2.69 11.71
N LEU A 406 -17.84 -2.49 10.96
CA LEU A 406 -17.84 -1.91 9.62
C LEU A 406 -18.94 -0.87 9.46
N THR A 407 -18.64 0.24 8.79
CA THR A 407 -19.64 1.17 8.26
C THR A 407 -19.25 1.61 6.85
N VAL A 408 -20.24 1.75 5.97
CA VAL A 408 -20.02 2.25 4.60
C VAL A 408 -20.52 3.68 4.51
N ILE A 409 -19.73 4.55 3.90
CA ILE A 409 -20.01 5.97 3.70
C ILE A 409 -19.98 6.33 2.23
N ASN A 410 -20.74 7.34 1.82
CA ASN A 410 -20.67 7.89 0.47
C ASN A 410 -19.39 8.69 0.27
N SER A 411 -18.86 8.62 -0.93
CA SER A 411 -17.70 9.39 -1.40
C SER A 411 -18.00 10.04 -2.76
N GLU A 412 -17.05 10.81 -3.28
CA GLU A 412 -16.97 11.09 -4.71
C GLU A 412 -16.69 9.80 -5.49
N ALA A 413 -16.97 9.86 -6.81
CA ALA A 413 -16.82 8.71 -7.67
C ALA A 413 -15.35 8.30 -7.83
N TYR A 414 -15.11 7.01 -8.00
CA TYR A 414 -13.88 6.45 -8.52
C TYR A 414 -14.22 5.32 -9.49
N ALA A 415 -13.26 4.92 -10.33
CA ALA A 415 -13.51 3.93 -11.37
C ALA A 415 -12.26 3.13 -11.67
N GLY A 416 -12.42 1.87 -12.07
CA GLY A 416 -11.31 1.02 -12.47
C GLY A 416 -10.43 1.72 -13.53
N PRO A 417 -9.13 1.89 -13.27
CA PRO A 417 -8.21 2.54 -14.19
C PRO A 417 -7.85 1.62 -15.36
N GLY A 418 -7.38 2.20 -16.47
CA GLY A 418 -6.83 1.45 -17.60
C GLY A 418 -5.30 1.48 -17.60
N ASN A 419 -4.68 0.63 -18.42
CA ASN A 419 -3.23 0.64 -18.59
C ASN A 419 -2.74 1.97 -19.17
N VAL A 420 -1.49 2.35 -18.86
CA VAL A 420 -0.90 3.63 -19.17
C VAL A 420 0.05 3.53 -20.37
N THR A 421 -0.22 4.34 -21.39
CA THR A 421 0.68 4.45 -22.54
C THR A 421 2.01 5.05 -22.11
N GLN A 422 3.11 4.39 -22.44
CA GLN A 422 4.45 4.87 -22.15
C GLN A 422 4.94 5.86 -23.22
N LYS A 423 5.75 6.82 -22.82
CA LYS A 423 6.53 7.64 -23.75
C LYS A 423 7.49 6.73 -24.54
N PRO A 424 7.50 6.80 -25.88
CA PRO A 424 8.38 5.96 -26.68
C PRO A 424 9.84 6.20 -26.36
N ALA A 425 10.65 5.13 -26.39
CA ALA A 425 12.09 5.26 -26.27
C ALA A 425 12.65 6.16 -27.39
N SER A 426 13.64 6.98 -27.07
CA SER A 426 14.42 7.67 -28.11
C SER A 426 15.13 6.62 -28.98
N SER A 427 15.32 6.89 -30.26
CA SER A 427 15.89 5.93 -31.24
C SER A 427 17.27 5.37 -30.86
N SER A 428 17.93 5.91 -29.86
CA SER A 428 19.21 5.44 -29.32
C SER A 428 19.08 4.52 -28.12
N ALA A 429 17.90 4.40 -27.50
CA ALA A 429 17.68 3.51 -26.36
C ALA A 429 17.50 2.07 -26.87
N GLN A 430 18.56 1.28 -26.81
CA GLN A 430 18.45 -0.16 -27.02
C GLN A 430 17.94 -0.80 -25.74
N THR A 431 16.89 -1.58 -25.89
CA THR A 431 16.35 -2.39 -24.81
C THR A 431 17.04 -3.75 -24.80
N PRO A 432 17.88 -4.07 -23.82
CA PRO A 432 18.64 -5.32 -23.84
C PRO A 432 17.74 -6.56 -23.90
N TYR A 433 16.61 -6.55 -23.19
CA TYR A 433 15.69 -7.67 -23.18
C TYR A 433 14.99 -7.86 -24.55
N LYS A 434 14.57 -6.79 -25.20
CA LYS A 434 13.96 -6.83 -26.52
C LYS A 434 14.84 -7.56 -27.55
N ASN A 435 16.16 -7.31 -27.49
CA ASN A 435 17.12 -7.95 -28.39
C ASN A 435 17.23 -9.47 -28.15
N LEU A 436 16.89 -9.93 -26.95
CA LEU A 436 16.97 -11.36 -26.59
C LEU A 436 15.68 -12.12 -26.90
N ALA A 437 14.51 -11.58 -26.50
CA ALA A 437 13.27 -12.33 -26.49
C ALA A 437 12.40 -12.07 -27.72
N ALA A 438 12.21 -10.81 -28.11
CA ALA A 438 11.26 -10.44 -29.15
C ALA A 438 11.66 -9.13 -29.86
N PRO A 439 12.64 -9.15 -30.77
CA PRO A 439 13.19 -7.93 -31.37
C PRO A 439 12.17 -7.07 -32.12
N THR A 440 11.02 -7.60 -32.49
CA THR A 440 9.95 -6.91 -33.22
C THR A 440 8.72 -6.61 -32.38
N ALA A 441 8.62 -7.13 -31.14
CA ALA A 441 7.47 -6.87 -30.29
C ALA A 441 7.40 -5.40 -29.86
N PRO A 442 6.22 -4.79 -29.86
CA PRO A 442 6.04 -3.46 -29.27
C PRO A 442 6.23 -3.52 -27.75
N LEU A 443 6.64 -2.40 -27.18
CA LEU A 443 6.64 -2.23 -25.74
C LEU A 443 5.20 -2.17 -25.23
N GLU A 444 4.92 -2.89 -24.15
CA GLU A 444 3.60 -2.92 -23.50
C GLU A 444 3.30 -1.58 -22.78
N GLN A 445 2.03 -1.38 -22.46
CA GLN A 445 1.59 -0.30 -21.57
C GLN A 445 1.97 -0.64 -20.12
N LEU A 446 2.10 0.37 -19.26
CA LEU A 446 2.26 0.13 -17.82
C LEU A 446 0.93 -0.27 -17.18
N GLN A 447 0.96 -1.25 -16.32
CA GLN A 447 -0.18 -1.63 -15.52
C GLN A 447 -0.44 -0.60 -14.40
N SER A 448 -1.69 -0.23 -14.19
CA SER A 448 -2.12 0.64 -13.08
C SER A 448 -2.93 -0.13 -12.04
N ASN A 449 -3.02 -1.45 -12.16
CA ASN A 449 -3.82 -2.31 -11.31
C ASN A 449 -5.33 -1.96 -11.38
N ASP A 450 -6.07 -2.15 -10.31
CA ASP A 450 -7.48 -1.78 -10.17
C ASP A 450 -7.65 -0.54 -9.26
N ASP A 451 -8.86 -0.24 -8.83
CA ASP A 451 -9.19 0.88 -7.92
C ASP A 451 -9.33 0.45 -6.45
N ARG A 452 -8.55 -0.59 -6.05
CA ARG A 452 -8.37 -0.93 -4.63
C ARG A 452 -7.69 0.20 -3.87
N THR A 453 -7.92 0.31 -2.57
CA THR A 453 -7.06 1.12 -1.71
C THR A 453 -5.63 0.58 -1.77
N ASN A 454 -4.66 1.48 -1.97
CA ASN A 454 -3.24 1.14 -2.07
C ASN A 454 -2.38 2.10 -1.24
N GLY A 455 -1.16 1.70 -0.93
CA GLY A 455 -0.25 2.50 -0.11
C GLY A 455 -0.60 2.48 1.38
N ASN A 456 -0.98 3.62 1.94
CA ASN A 456 -1.25 3.77 3.38
C ASN A 456 -2.69 4.22 3.66
N THR A 457 -3.19 3.83 4.84
CA THR A 457 -4.22 4.58 5.56
C THR A 457 -3.55 5.28 6.74
N VAL A 458 -3.73 6.59 6.87
CA VAL A 458 -3.13 7.40 7.95
C VAL A 458 -4.24 7.86 8.89
N PHE A 459 -4.04 7.65 10.20
CA PHE A 459 -4.92 8.20 11.23
C PHE A 459 -4.26 9.41 11.88
N SER A 460 -4.77 10.61 11.60
CA SER A 460 -4.27 11.87 12.12
C SER A 460 -5.43 12.80 12.46
N GLN A 461 -5.34 13.56 13.56
CA GLN A 461 -6.36 14.51 14.01
C GLN A 461 -7.78 13.90 14.13
N GLY A 462 -7.87 12.61 14.51
CA GLY A 462 -9.14 11.91 14.61
C GLY A 462 -9.81 11.62 13.24
N LYS A 463 -9.04 11.63 12.14
CA LYS A 463 -9.48 11.39 10.77
C LYS A 463 -8.62 10.31 10.12
N LEU A 464 -9.20 9.57 9.19
CA LEU A 464 -8.54 8.55 8.38
C LEU A 464 -8.38 9.09 6.97
N LEU A 465 -7.19 9.02 6.42
CA LEU A 465 -6.86 9.47 5.08
C LEU A 465 -6.25 8.30 4.28
N THR A 466 -6.82 8.01 3.12
CA THR A 466 -6.35 6.93 2.23
C THR A 466 -6.44 7.32 0.76
N THR A 467 -5.83 6.53 -0.12
CA THR A 467 -5.75 6.76 -1.56
C THR A 467 -6.06 5.49 -2.36
N LEU A 468 -6.43 5.68 -3.62
CA LEU A 468 -6.55 4.61 -4.61
C LEU A 468 -6.27 5.14 -6.03
N ASN A 469 -5.93 4.25 -6.97
CA ASN A 469 -5.90 4.59 -8.38
C ASN A 469 -7.31 4.70 -8.94
N THR A 470 -7.54 5.64 -9.85
CA THR A 470 -8.84 5.81 -10.50
C THR A 470 -8.70 6.28 -11.93
N ALA A 471 -9.62 5.88 -12.81
CA ALA A 471 -9.77 6.53 -14.10
C ALA A 471 -10.23 7.98 -13.91
N ILE A 472 -9.61 8.92 -14.62
CA ILE A 472 -9.97 10.35 -14.63
C ILE A 472 -10.30 10.77 -16.05
N GLN A 473 -11.46 11.37 -16.22
CA GLN A 473 -11.88 11.94 -17.49
C GLN A 473 -11.30 13.36 -17.66
N ASN A 474 -10.36 13.51 -18.58
CA ASN A 474 -9.76 14.79 -18.96
C ASN A 474 -10.23 15.19 -20.37
N GLY A 475 -11.33 15.94 -20.47
CA GLY A 475 -11.93 16.26 -21.75
C GLY A 475 -12.38 15.01 -22.51
N THR A 476 -11.73 14.69 -23.64
CA THR A 476 -12.03 13.51 -24.46
C THR A 476 -11.13 12.31 -24.16
N THR A 477 -10.13 12.45 -23.31
CA THR A 477 -9.19 11.39 -22.94
C THR A 477 -9.44 10.94 -21.52
N THR A 478 -9.26 9.63 -21.29
CA THR A 478 -9.24 9.06 -19.94
C THR A 478 -7.79 8.72 -19.58
N THR A 479 -7.34 9.20 -18.44
CA THR A 479 -6.02 8.92 -17.85
C THR A 479 -6.20 8.26 -16.50
N VAL A 480 -5.12 7.74 -15.92
CA VAL A 480 -5.12 7.30 -14.52
C VAL A 480 -4.79 8.49 -13.62
N GLY A 481 -5.49 8.60 -12.52
CA GLY A 481 -5.21 9.54 -11.44
C GLY A 481 -5.27 8.85 -10.09
N THR A 482 -4.99 9.60 -9.04
CA THR A 482 -5.16 9.18 -7.66
C THR A 482 -6.35 9.87 -7.06
N ALA A 483 -7.33 9.11 -6.55
CA ALA A 483 -8.36 9.64 -5.65
C ALA A 483 -7.87 9.53 -4.20
N TRP A 484 -8.21 10.51 -3.38
CA TRP A 484 -7.92 10.52 -1.95
C TRP A 484 -9.18 10.83 -1.16
N PHE A 485 -9.32 10.18 0.01
CA PHE A 485 -10.52 10.22 0.83
C PHE A 485 -10.15 10.41 2.29
N GLU A 486 -10.75 11.39 2.94
CA GLU A 486 -10.60 11.65 4.35
C GLU A 486 -11.93 11.44 5.08
N ALA A 487 -11.98 10.46 5.96
CA ALA A 487 -13.14 10.09 6.74
C ALA A 487 -12.92 10.33 8.23
N LYS A 488 -13.94 10.80 8.93
CA LYS A 488 -13.93 10.93 10.39
C LYS A 488 -14.76 9.81 11.01
N PRO A 489 -14.12 8.82 11.66
CA PRO A 489 -14.81 7.80 12.44
C PRO A 489 -15.35 8.37 13.77
N SER A 490 -16.35 7.74 14.33
CA SER A 490 -16.89 8.04 15.64
C SER A 490 -17.68 6.84 16.17
N PHE A 491 -17.94 6.81 17.47
CA PHE A 491 -18.79 5.77 18.05
C PHE A 491 -20.00 6.39 18.73
N LYS A 492 -21.18 5.84 18.44
CA LYS A 492 -22.43 6.15 19.12
C LYS A 492 -23.00 4.87 19.73
N ASP A 493 -23.15 4.85 21.04
CA ASP A 493 -23.65 3.69 21.79
C ASP A 493 -22.86 2.39 21.50
N GLY A 494 -21.52 2.52 21.33
CA GLY A 494 -20.62 1.40 21.00
C GLY A 494 -20.65 0.97 19.53
N VAL A 495 -21.40 1.65 18.67
CA VAL A 495 -21.54 1.35 17.23
C VAL A 495 -20.71 2.32 16.41
N LEU A 496 -19.85 1.78 15.54
CA LEU A 496 -19.04 2.55 14.59
C LEU A 496 -19.94 3.36 13.64
N LYS A 497 -19.61 4.62 13.49
CA LYS A 497 -20.13 5.55 12.49
C LYS A 497 -18.95 6.22 11.82
N ALA A 498 -19.15 6.69 10.59
CA ALA A 498 -18.16 7.52 9.92
C ALA A 498 -18.85 8.51 8.99
N ARG A 499 -18.17 9.56 8.64
CA ARG A 499 -18.57 10.50 7.60
C ARG A 499 -17.37 10.94 6.77
N MET A 500 -17.58 11.15 5.48
CA MET A 500 -16.60 11.80 4.63
C MET A 500 -16.44 13.25 5.08
N VAL A 501 -15.20 13.72 5.22
CA VAL A 501 -14.92 15.10 5.65
C VAL A 501 -14.19 15.89 4.58
N ASN A 502 -13.33 15.22 3.80
CA ASN A 502 -12.65 15.82 2.67
C ASN A 502 -12.31 14.72 1.64
N GLN A 503 -12.13 15.10 0.37
CA GLN A 503 -11.81 14.17 -0.71
C GLN A 503 -11.43 14.93 -1.97
N GLY A 504 -10.80 14.27 -2.93
CA GLY A 504 -10.45 14.88 -4.20
C GLY A 504 -9.56 13.98 -5.05
N TYR A 505 -8.98 14.59 -6.09
CA TYR A 505 -8.21 13.87 -7.09
C TYR A 505 -6.88 14.54 -7.37
N VAL A 506 -5.87 13.73 -7.67
CA VAL A 506 -4.60 14.16 -8.26
C VAL A 506 -4.54 13.63 -9.68
N SER A 507 -4.41 14.52 -10.64
CA SER A 507 -4.27 14.21 -12.06
C SER A 507 -3.28 15.15 -12.74
N VAL A 508 -2.73 14.75 -13.87
CA VAL A 508 -1.89 15.58 -14.74
C VAL A 508 -2.42 15.46 -16.16
N ASN A 509 -2.66 16.62 -16.80
CA ASN A 509 -3.21 16.63 -18.15
C ASN A 509 -2.35 15.80 -19.10
N ASN A 510 -3.02 14.95 -19.92
CA ASN A 510 -2.39 14.08 -20.91
C ASN A 510 -1.49 12.95 -20.35
N ASN A 511 -1.28 12.90 -19.05
CA ASN A 511 -0.42 11.91 -18.40
C ASN A 511 -1.16 11.23 -17.26
N SER A 512 -0.58 10.15 -16.72
CA SER A 512 -1.16 9.33 -15.68
C SER A 512 -0.35 9.39 -14.39
N VAL A 513 -1.07 9.40 -13.27
CA VAL A 513 -0.54 9.35 -11.90
C VAL A 513 -0.85 7.98 -11.33
N LEU A 514 0.17 7.20 -10.99
CA LEU A 514 0.09 5.79 -10.63
C LEU A 514 0.50 5.57 -9.18
N TYR A 515 -0.23 4.70 -8.49
CA TYR A 515 0.10 4.22 -7.14
C TYR A 515 0.32 5.35 -6.12
N GLY A 516 -0.62 6.32 -6.15
CA GLY A 516 -0.58 7.44 -5.21
C GLY A 516 -0.69 6.95 -3.77
N THR A 517 0.24 7.36 -2.92
CA THR A 517 0.30 7.00 -1.51
C THR A 517 0.43 8.23 -0.66
N VAL A 518 -0.39 8.33 0.39
CA VAL A 518 -0.45 9.50 1.27
C VAL A 518 0.33 9.29 2.56
N GLY A 519 0.95 10.36 3.04
CA GLY A 519 1.44 10.49 4.41
C GLY A 519 1.26 11.91 4.90
N VAL A 520 0.69 12.07 6.10
CA VAL A 520 0.52 13.37 6.76
C VAL A 520 1.04 13.30 8.20
N ASN A 521 1.55 14.41 8.70
CA ASN A 521 2.01 14.55 10.09
C ASN A 521 0.85 14.78 11.07
N ALA A 522 1.15 14.94 12.36
CA ALA A 522 0.15 15.18 13.40
C ALA A 522 -0.65 16.49 13.20
N GLN A 523 -0.16 17.42 12.39
CA GLN A 523 -0.85 18.65 11.99
C GLN A 523 -1.67 18.49 10.71
N GLY A 524 -1.77 17.28 10.15
CA GLY A 524 -2.49 17.01 8.92
C GLY A 524 -1.81 17.52 7.65
N GLN A 525 -0.52 17.84 7.71
CA GLN A 525 0.27 18.32 6.57
C GLN A 525 1.15 17.20 6.02
N GLY A 526 1.24 17.08 4.70
CA GLY A 526 2.03 16.02 4.09
C GLY A 526 2.05 16.03 2.58
N ILE A 527 2.16 14.85 2.01
CA ILE A 527 2.25 14.64 0.57
C ILE A 527 1.41 13.44 0.12
N ILE A 528 1.03 13.46 -1.15
CA ILE A 528 0.69 12.26 -1.92
C ILE A 528 1.84 12.04 -2.91
N SER A 529 2.56 10.93 -2.78
CA SER A 529 3.67 10.53 -3.66
C SER A 529 3.18 9.49 -4.65
N PHE A 530 3.74 9.48 -5.87
CA PHE A 530 3.28 8.63 -6.97
C PHE A 530 4.34 8.50 -8.08
N THR A 531 4.10 7.61 -9.05
CA THR A 531 4.77 7.63 -10.35
C THR A 531 3.94 8.44 -11.36
N LEU A 532 4.58 9.38 -12.06
CA LEU A 532 4.04 10.08 -13.23
C LEU A 532 4.58 9.42 -14.49
N ALA A 533 3.69 8.98 -15.39
CA ALA A 533 4.04 8.40 -16.67
C ALA A 533 3.00 8.78 -17.75
N GLY A 534 3.41 8.73 -19.01
CA GLY A 534 2.49 9.02 -20.12
C GLY A 534 3.22 9.50 -21.36
N PRO A 535 2.52 10.07 -22.34
CA PRO A 535 3.13 10.54 -23.59
C PRO A 535 4.26 11.57 -23.42
N ASP A 536 4.19 12.40 -22.36
CA ASP A 536 5.16 13.50 -22.14
C ASP A 536 6.29 13.08 -21.20
N TYR A 537 6.07 12.11 -20.31
CA TYR A 537 7.01 11.71 -19.27
C TYR A 537 7.32 10.21 -19.32
N TYR A 538 8.60 9.86 -19.26
CA TYR A 538 8.99 8.53 -18.84
C TYR A 538 8.58 8.29 -17.37
N PRO A 539 8.44 7.05 -16.91
CA PRO A 539 8.09 6.76 -15.53
C PRO A 539 9.01 7.49 -14.55
N SER A 540 8.46 8.44 -13.82
CA SER A 540 9.14 9.44 -12.98
C SER A 540 8.49 9.51 -11.62
N THR A 541 9.26 9.62 -10.54
CA THR A 541 8.66 9.85 -9.22
C THR A 541 8.29 11.31 -9.03
N GLY A 542 7.16 11.54 -8.39
CA GLY A 542 6.68 12.86 -8.04
C GLY A 542 5.81 12.86 -6.80
N PHE A 543 5.46 14.06 -6.35
CA PHE A 543 4.51 14.25 -5.28
C PHE A 543 3.69 15.54 -5.49
N VAL A 544 2.56 15.62 -4.81
CA VAL A 544 1.80 16.84 -4.57
C VAL A 544 1.63 17.04 -3.07
N ARG A 545 1.59 18.29 -2.61
CA ARG A 545 1.33 18.61 -1.20
C ARG A 545 -0.14 18.41 -0.85
N ILE A 546 -0.41 17.97 0.37
CA ILE A 546 -1.76 17.84 0.92
C ILE A 546 -1.82 18.44 2.32
N ASN A 547 -2.94 19.08 2.61
CA ASN A 547 -3.34 19.48 3.95
C ASN A 547 -4.72 18.91 4.25
N SER A 548 -4.87 18.23 5.36
CA SER A 548 -6.11 17.57 5.79
C SER A 548 -7.35 18.47 5.76
N ASP A 549 -7.21 19.77 6.05
CA ASP A 549 -8.34 20.71 6.05
C ASP A 549 -8.59 21.37 4.68
N GLN A 550 -7.57 21.50 3.83
CA GLN A 550 -7.63 22.24 2.56
C GLN A 550 -7.62 21.34 1.33
N GLY A 551 -7.16 20.09 1.44
CA GLY A 551 -6.94 19.17 0.34
C GLY A 551 -5.56 19.30 -0.32
N THR A 552 -5.44 18.82 -1.57
CA THR A 552 -4.21 18.91 -2.36
C THR A 552 -4.02 20.30 -2.96
N TYR A 553 -2.77 20.80 -2.95
CA TYR A 553 -2.45 22.18 -3.41
C TYR A 553 -1.08 22.25 -4.09
N GLY A 554 -0.83 23.39 -4.77
CA GLY A 554 0.44 23.70 -5.43
C GLY A 554 0.61 23.01 -6.78
N LYS A 555 1.80 22.51 -7.05
CA LYS A 555 2.19 21.82 -8.29
C LYS A 555 2.58 20.36 -8.00
N VAL A 556 2.59 19.54 -9.02
CA VAL A 556 3.26 18.25 -9.00
C VAL A 556 4.78 18.48 -9.11
N HIS A 557 5.53 18.05 -8.12
CA HIS A 557 6.99 18.13 -8.06
C HIS A 557 7.61 16.81 -8.47
N LEU A 558 8.43 16.80 -9.54
CA LEU A 558 9.21 15.62 -9.92
C LEU A 558 10.53 15.58 -9.17
N THR A 559 10.83 14.45 -8.54
CA THR A 559 12.04 14.24 -7.72
C THR A 559 12.99 13.19 -8.30
N GLY A 560 12.48 12.30 -9.14
CA GLY A 560 13.23 11.36 -9.96
C GLY A 560 12.70 11.38 -11.39
N ILE A 561 13.43 12.02 -12.31
CA ILE A 561 12.99 12.12 -13.71
C ILE A 561 13.40 10.84 -14.43
N GLY A 562 12.42 10.16 -15.04
CA GLY A 562 12.65 8.93 -15.81
C GLY A 562 13.62 9.14 -16.98
N ALA A 563 14.58 8.24 -17.12
CA ALA A 563 15.59 8.28 -18.17
C ALA A 563 15.17 7.52 -19.45
N GLY A 564 14.15 6.69 -19.36
CA GLY A 564 13.61 5.88 -20.46
C GLY A 564 12.29 5.24 -20.09
N PRO A 565 11.68 4.47 -21.01
CA PRO A 565 10.50 3.67 -20.68
C PRO A 565 10.88 2.52 -19.76
N ASP A 566 9.87 1.93 -19.09
CA ASP A 566 10.01 0.59 -18.54
C ASP A 566 10.12 -0.40 -19.71
N ASP A 567 11.31 -0.91 -19.92
CA ASP A 567 11.66 -1.86 -20.96
C ASP A 567 12.25 -3.16 -20.37
N GLY A 568 11.83 -3.48 -19.15
CA GLY A 568 12.13 -4.74 -18.49
C GLY A 568 11.42 -5.92 -19.16
N PHE A 569 11.61 -7.12 -18.59
CA PHE A 569 11.09 -8.35 -19.19
C PHE A 569 9.56 -8.42 -19.18
N THR A 570 8.89 -7.83 -18.15
CA THR A 570 7.42 -7.75 -18.10
C THR A 570 6.84 -6.77 -19.11
N GLY A 571 7.65 -5.87 -19.67
CA GLY A 571 7.25 -4.95 -20.73
C GLY A 571 7.05 -5.60 -22.11
N TYR A 572 7.11 -6.93 -22.20
CA TYR A 572 6.97 -7.67 -23.47
C TYR A 572 6.02 -8.86 -23.32
N PRO A 573 5.23 -9.18 -24.38
CA PRO A 573 4.16 -10.18 -24.32
C PRO A 573 4.61 -11.58 -23.91
N ASP A 574 5.87 -11.94 -24.16
CA ASP A 574 6.40 -13.27 -23.87
C ASP A 574 6.57 -13.55 -22.36
N ALA A 575 6.61 -12.52 -21.54
CA ALA A 575 6.87 -12.65 -20.10
C ALA A 575 5.58 -12.70 -19.27
N THR A 576 4.53 -12.02 -19.71
CA THR A 576 3.25 -11.97 -19.01
C THR A 576 2.10 -12.19 -19.97
N SER A 577 1.04 -12.86 -19.53
CA SER A 577 -0.21 -13.01 -20.30
C SER A 577 -1.15 -11.81 -20.11
N GLN A 578 -0.74 -10.78 -19.39
CA GLN A 578 -1.60 -9.68 -18.94
C GLN A 578 -1.67 -8.52 -19.96
N GLY A 579 -0.76 -8.48 -20.94
CA GLY A 579 -0.74 -7.43 -21.97
C GLY A 579 -0.31 -6.06 -21.44
N ALA A 580 0.39 -6.02 -20.30
CA ALA A 580 0.92 -4.81 -19.70
C ALA A 580 2.20 -5.11 -18.91
N ALA A 581 3.14 -4.16 -18.89
CA ALA A 581 4.30 -4.18 -18.02
C ALA A 581 3.88 -4.02 -16.55
N ARG A 582 4.40 -4.85 -15.69
CA ARG A 582 4.15 -4.75 -14.24
C ARG A 582 4.86 -3.50 -13.68
N TRP A 583 4.13 -2.69 -12.91
CA TRP A 583 4.63 -1.43 -12.35
C TRP A 583 4.30 -1.28 -10.86
N GLY A 584 4.36 -2.33 -10.07
CA GLY A 584 4.07 -2.34 -8.65
C GLY A 584 2.60 -2.52 -8.32
N ASP A 585 2.35 -2.65 -7.03
CA ASP A 585 1.02 -2.77 -6.46
C ASP A 585 0.72 -1.63 -5.48
N TYR A 586 1.73 -0.90 -5.00
CA TYR A 586 1.59 0.18 -4.03
C TYR A 586 2.80 1.11 -4.00
N GLY A 587 2.65 2.29 -3.37
CA GLY A 587 3.72 3.20 -2.99
C GLY A 587 3.97 3.19 -1.48
N ALA A 588 4.94 3.98 -1.03
CA ALA A 588 5.27 4.10 0.38
C ALA A 588 5.59 5.55 0.77
N VAL A 589 4.96 6.03 1.83
CA VAL A 589 5.24 7.31 2.49
C VAL A 589 5.29 7.09 3.99
N ALA A 590 6.32 7.62 4.64
CA ALA A 590 6.47 7.63 6.09
C ALA A 590 6.71 9.05 6.60
N ILE A 591 6.39 9.32 7.85
CA ILE A 591 6.62 10.60 8.51
C ILE A 591 7.73 10.41 9.55
N ASP A 592 8.74 11.28 9.52
CA ASP A 592 9.83 11.24 10.51
C ASP A 592 9.47 11.95 11.83
N ASP A 593 10.34 11.83 12.83
CA ASP A 593 10.17 12.41 14.16
C ASP A 593 10.07 13.96 14.15
N ASN A 594 10.46 14.60 13.04
CA ASN A 594 10.35 16.05 12.85
C ASN A 594 9.08 16.44 12.09
N GLY A 595 8.21 15.47 11.75
CA GLY A 595 7.00 15.69 10.99
C GLY A 595 7.22 15.87 9.48
N ASN A 596 8.42 15.57 8.96
CA ASN A 596 8.69 15.64 7.51
C ASN A 596 8.25 14.35 6.82
N ALA A 597 7.76 14.49 5.59
CA ALA A 597 7.35 13.35 4.77
C ALA A 597 8.55 12.74 4.02
N TRP A 598 8.63 11.42 4.04
CA TRP A 598 9.58 10.62 3.28
C TRP A 598 8.82 9.66 2.38
N SER A 599 9.11 9.68 1.08
CA SER A 599 8.52 8.74 0.14
C SER A 599 9.57 7.90 -0.55
N ILE A 600 9.19 6.66 -0.88
CA ILE A 600 9.92 5.79 -1.79
C ILE A 600 8.95 5.41 -2.91
N ALA A 601 9.31 5.73 -4.14
CA ALA A 601 8.50 5.42 -5.31
C ALA A 601 9.38 4.93 -6.46
N GLU A 602 8.80 4.12 -7.32
CA GLU A 602 9.44 3.53 -8.48
C GLU A 602 9.58 4.53 -9.62
N TYR A 603 10.69 4.44 -10.37
CA TYR A 603 10.96 5.17 -11.59
C TYR A 603 12.00 4.45 -12.45
N ILE A 604 12.26 4.94 -13.66
CA ILE A 604 13.35 4.43 -14.51
C ILE A 604 14.59 5.31 -14.36
N PRO A 605 15.57 4.92 -13.54
CA PRO A 605 16.76 5.73 -13.28
C PRO A 605 17.76 5.69 -14.44
N ASN A 606 18.64 6.70 -14.50
CA ASN A 606 19.88 6.63 -15.27
C ASN A 606 20.98 5.99 -14.40
N ALA A 607 20.82 4.73 -14.07
CA ALA A 607 21.69 3.95 -13.20
C ALA A 607 22.07 2.62 -13.86
N PRO A 608 23.07 1.91 -13.35
CA PRO A 608 23.39 0.57 -13.81
C PRO A 608 22.16 -0.34 -13.75
N ARG A 609 21.86 -0.98 -14.86
CA ARG A 609 20.73 -1.90 -15.03
C ARG A 609 21.20 -3.32 -15.24
N THR A 610 20.32 -4.26 -15.02
CA THR A 610 20.54 -5.64 -15.46
C THR A 610 20.14 -5.80 -16.93
N LEU A 611 20.36 -7.00 -17.46
CA LEU A 611 19.94 -7.34 -18.81
C LEU A 611 18.39 -7.37 -18.94
N PHE A 612 17.69 -7.67 -17.83
CA PHE A 612 16.26 -7.98 -17.83
C PHE A 612 15.37 -6.86 -17.33
N ALA A 613 15.87 -5.92 -16.54
CA ALA A 613 15.07 -4.85 -15.98
C ALA A 613 15.87 -3.58 -15.72
N ASN A 614 15.17 -2.45 -15.62
CA ASN A 614 15.75 -1.11 -15.52
C ASN A 614 15.10 -0.23 -14.45
N TRP A 615 14.19 -0.75 -13.65
CA TRP A 615 13.56 0.01 -12.58
C TRP A 615 14.53 0.34 -11.42
N GLY A 616 14.19 1.35 -10.67
CA GLY A 616 14.82 1.74 -9.42
C GLY A 616 13.86 2.50 -8.53
N THR A 617 14.22 2.67 -7.27
CA THR A 617 13.48 3.47 -6.30
C THR A 617 14.12 4.85 -6.14
N ARG A 618 13.28 5.85 -5.85
CA ARG A 618 13.71 7.21 -5.51
C ARG A 618 13.23 7.55 -4.11
N ILE A 619 14.17 7.82 -3.22
CA ILE A 619 13.90 8.27 -1.87
C ILE A 619 13.79 9.79 -1.89
N THR A 620 12.70 10.33 -1.39
CA THR A 620 12.42 11.77 -1.37
C THR A 620 12.00 12.20 0.03
N ASN A 621 12.68 13.22 0.56
CA ASN A 621 12.28 13.94 1.77
C ASN A 621 11.64 15.27 1.41
N VAL A 622 10.51 15.56 2.01
CA VAL A 622 9.80 16.83 1.86
C VAL A 622 9.57 17.43 3.25
N THR A 623 10.18 18.58 3.49
CA THR A 623 9.86 19.36 4.69
C THR A 623 8.45 19.92 4.54
N VAL A 624 7.57 19.57 5.46
CA VAL A 624 6.18 20.05 5.51
C VAL A 624 6.04 20.98 6.71
N SER A 625 5.92 22.29 6.44
CA SER A 625 5.78 23.33 7.47
C SER A 625 4.54 24.19 7.22
N SER A 626 4.00 24.79 8.29
CA SER A 626 2.86 25.71 8.20
C SER A 626 3.12 26.97 7.37
N ASP A 627 4.40 27.29 7.12
CA ASP A 627 4.81 28.51 6.42
C ASP A 627 4.86 28.37 4.89
N ASP A 628 4.76 27.14 4.37
CA ASP A 628 4.84 26.88 2.90
C ASP A 628 3.61 27.41 2.12
N ASN A 629 2.54 27.82 2.81
CA ASN A 629 1.38 28.44 2.16
C ASN A 629 1.66 29.82 1.53
N ASN A 630 2.84 30.44 1.79
CA ASN A 630 3.14 31.81 1.36
C ASN A 630 4.40 31.99 0.48
N ASN A 631 5.22 30.98 0.27
CA ASN A 631 6.48 31.15 -0.44
C ASN A 631 6.64 30.18 -1.61
N GLY A 632 6.31 30.63 -2.82
CA GLY A 632 7.07 30.19 -3.99
C GLY A 632 6.38 29.45 -5.12
N ASP A 633 5.08 29.26 -5.11
CA ASP A 633 4.35 28.65 -6.25
C ASP A 633 3.54 29.67 -7.10
N ASN A 634 3.93 30.95 -7.11
CA ASN A 634 3.40 31.95 -8.05
C ASN A 634 4.08 31.90 -9.40
#